data_924e1c911ddc48205ef9a66354cb4a5f
#
_entry.id   924e1c911ddc48205ef9a66354cb4a5f
#
_cell.length_a   1.000
_cell.length_b   1.000
_cell.length_c   1.000
_cell.angle_alpha   90.00
_cell.angle_beta   90.00
_cell.angle_gamma   90.00
#
_symmetry.space_group_name_H-M   'P 1'
#
loop_
_entity.id
_entity.type
_entity.pdbx_description
1 polymer ?
#
loop_
_entity_poly.entity_id
_entity_poly.type
_entity_poly.pdbx_seq_one_letter_code
_entity_poly.pdbx_strand_id
1 'polypeptide(L)'
;MTEQQKQATRDRIGLRIATLRKLAGLSQEQLSERAGLQRTHVSRIEAGKYAVTLETIQAIAEGLGMTVDIIDPALADLAPLKRLT
;
A
#
# COMPACT_ATOMS: atom_id res chain seq x y z
N MET A 1 19.88 4.51 4.36
CA MET A 1 19.21 3.19 4.35
C MET A 1 19.96 2.24 3.42
N THR A 2 20.33 1.05 3.92
CA THR A 2 21.00 0.02 3.12
C THR A 2 20.02 -0.66 2.16
N GLU A 3 20.54 -1.41 1.18
CA GLU A 3 19.69 -2.20 0.29
C GLU A 3 18.90 -3.25 1.05
N GLN A 4 19.48 -3.84 2.09
CA GLN A 4 18.76 -4.80 2.93
C GLN A 4 17.60 -4.15 3.67
N GLN A 5 17.80 -2.93 4.18
CA GLN A 5 16.74 -2.17 4.85
C GLN A 5 15.63 -1.77 3.89
N LYS A 6 16.00 -1.38 2.66
CA LYS A 6 15.03 -1.04 1.61
C LYS A 6 14.18 -2.26 1.25
N GLN A 7 14.83 -3.43 1.10
CA GLN A 7 14.10 -4.65 0.78
C GLN A 7 13.17 -5.07 1.92
N ALA A 8 13.65 -4.98 3.17
CA ALA A 8 12.81 -5.28 4.33
C ALA A 8 11.58 -4.37 4.39
N THR A 9 11.74 -3.10 4.04
CA THR A 9 10.63 -2.14 3.99
C THR A 9 9.64 -2.52 2.90
N ARG A 10 10.12 -2.86 1.71
CA ARG A 10 9.25 -3.29 0.61
C ARG A 10 8.48 -4.55 0.97
N ASP A 11 9.15 -5.52 1.60
CA ASP A 11 8.53 -6.77 2.02
C ASP A 11 7.44 -6.52 3.07
N ARG A 12 7.73 -5.68 4.05
CA ARG A 12 6.79 -5.35 5.11
C ARG A 12 5.54 -4.65 4.56
N ILE A 13 5.73 -3.65 3.72
CA ILE A 13 4.62 -2.91 3.12
C ILE A 13 3.80 -3.83 2.21
N GLY A 14 4.47 -4.62 1.38
CA GLY A 14 3.79 -5.55 0.48
C GLY A 14 2.96 -6.58 1.22
N LEU A 15 3.52 -7.16 2.29
CA LEU A 15 2.79 -8.13 3.12
C LEU A 15 1.59 -7.47 3.80
N ARG A 16 1.76 -6.25 4.30
CA ARG A 16 0.68 -5.52 4.95
C ARG A 16 -0.48 -5.27 3.98
N ILE A 17 -0.16 -4.82 2.78
CA ILE A 17 -1.17 -4.57 1.73
C ILE A 17 -1.91 -5.87 1.40
N ALA A 18 -1.18 -6.97 1.18
CA ALA A 18 -1.78 -8.26 0.88
C ALA A 18 -2.71 -8.73 2.00
N THR A 19 -2.29 -8.56 3.25
CA THR A 19 -3.08 -8.94 4.42
C THR A 19 -4.37 -8.13 4.49
N LEU A 20 -4.27 -6.80 4.36
CA LEU A 20 -5.44 -5.92 4.41
C LEU A 20 -6.40 -6.19 3.25
N ARG A 21 -5.86 -6.44 2.07
CA ARG A 21 -6.66 -6.79 0.89
C ARG A 21 -7.47 -8.06 1.14
N LYS A 22 -6.82 -9.10 1.65
CA LYS A 22 -7.50 -10.38 1.94
C LYS A 22 -8.55 -10.24 3.02
N LEU A 23 -8.25 -9.47 4.06
CA LEU A 23 -9.23 -9.18 5.11
C LEU A 23 -10.44 -8.41 4.58
N ALA A 24 -10.25 -7.57 3.58
CA ALA A 24 -11.33 -6.86 2.92
C ALA A 24 -12.09 -7.72 1.91
N GLY A 25 -11.67 -8.95 1.68
CA GLY A 25 -12.32 -9.86 0.73
C GLY A 25 -12.06 -9.52 -0.72
N LEU A 26 -10.96 -8.82 -1.02
CA LEU A 26 -10.65 -8.37 -2.38
C LEU A 26 -9.58 -9.23 -3.03
N SER A 27 -9.75 -9.50 -4.33
CA SER A 27 -8.66 -10.04 -5.15
C SER A 27 -7.68 -8.93 -5.50
N GLN A 28 -6.49 -9.30 -6.01
CA GLN A 28 -5.54 -8.31 -6.51
C GLN A 28 -6.15 -7.49 -7.65
N GLU A 29 -6.92 -8.11 -8.51
CA GLU A 29 -7.60 -7.42 -9.61
C GLU A 29 -8.61 -6.40 -9.08
N GLN A 30 -9.43 -6.79 -8.10
CA GLN A 30 -10.41 -5.89 -7.51
C GLN A 30 -9.74 -4.70 -6.82
N LEU A 31 -8.66 -4.93 -6.08
CA LEU A 31 -7.91 -3.84 -5.47
C LEU A 31 -7.31 -2.92 -6.53
N SER A 32 -6.74 -3.50 -7.58
CA SER A 32 -6.15 -2.69 -8.66
C SER A 32 -7.18 -1.78 -9.32
N GLU A 33 -8.38 -2.28 -9.56
CA GLU A 33 -9.48 -1.48 -10.12
C GLU A 33 -9.85 -0.32 -9.21
N ARG A 34 -9.99 -0.59 -7.91
CA ARG A 34 -10.33 0.45 -6.93
C ARG A 34 -9.24 1.50 -6.77
N ALA A 35 -7.98 1.08 -6.85
CA ALA A 35 -6.83 1.97 -6.69
C ALA A 35 -6.42 2.68 -7.97
N GLY A 36 -7.02 2.31 -9.12
CA GLY A 36 -6.61 2.86 -10.41
C GLY A 36 -5.24 2.38 -10.85
N LEU A 37 -4.86 1.16 -10.47
CA LEU A 37 -3.57 0.56 -10.79
C LEU A 37 -3.77 -0.67 -11.67
N GLN A 38 -2.69 -1.11 -12.32
CA GLN A 38 -2.70 -2.39 -13.03
C GLN A 38 -2.55 -3.54 -12.03
N ARG A 39 -3.19 -4.69 -12.32
CA ARG A 39 -3.10 -5.86 -11.46
C ARG A 39 -1.65 -6.33 -11.27
N THR A 40 -0.85 -6.30 -12.32
CA THR A 40 0.56 -6.68 -12.24
C THR A 40 1.34 -5.77 -11.29
N HIS A 41 0.99 -4.49 -11.24
CA HIS A 41 1.62 -3.54 -10.31
C HIS A 41 1.30 -3.93 -8.86
N VAL A 42 0.02 -4.19 -8.55
CA VAL A 42 -0.39 -4.62 -7.21
C VAL A 42 0.33 -5.92 -6.83
N SER A 43 0.38 -6.89 -7.74
CA SER A 43 1.04 -8.17 -7.50
C SER A 43 2.51 -7.99 -7.13
N ARG A 44 3.23 -7.13 -7.85
CA ARG A 44 4.66 -6.89 -7.59
C ARG A 44 4.89 -6.11 -6.30
N ILE A 45 4.00 -5.18 -5.96
CA ILE A 45 4.06 -4.47 -4.69
C ILE A 45 3.90 -5.46 -3.53
N GLU A 46 2.91 -6.34 -3.60
CA GLU A 46 2.67 -7.34 -2.55
C GLU A 46 3.83 -8.31 -2.42
N ALA A 47 4.54 -8.59 -3.52
CA ALA A 47 5.71 -9.46 -3.52
C ALA A 47 7.01 -8.77 -3.08
N GLY A 48 6.96 -7.47 -2.75
CA GLY A 48 8.14 -6.72 -2.32
C GLY A 48 9.10 -6.38 -3.44
N LYS A 49 8.64 -6.40 -4.70
CA LYS A 49 9.51 -6.20 -5.87
C LYS A 49 9.62 -4.75 -6.31
N TYR A 50 8.80 -3.86 -5.76
CA TYR A 50 8.82 -2.44 -6.10
C TYR A 50 8.95 -1.57 -4.88
N ALA A 51 9.72 -0.49 -5.03
CA ALA A 51 9.64 0.63 -4.10
C ALA A 51 8.31 1.35 -4.36
N VAL A 52 7.45 1.40 -3.36
CA VAL A 52 6.12 1.98 -3.50
C VAL A 52 6.21 3.48 -3.24
N THR A 53 5.69 4.29 -4.18
CA THR A 53 5.62 5.74 -3.96
C THR A 53 4.52 6.07 -2.97
N LEU A 54 4.62 7.26 -2.37
CA LEU A 54 3.60 7.75 -1.44
C LEU A 54 2.23 7.84 -2.12
N GLU A 55 2.20 8.29 -3.37
CA GLU A 55 0.95 8.40 -4.13
C GLU A 55 0.32 7.02 -4.37
N THR A 56 1.14 6.01 -4.61
CA THR A 56 0.65 4.64 -4.81
C THR A 56 0.10 4.07 -3.52
N ILE A 57 0.78 4.30 -2.38
CA ILE A 57 0.28 3.89 -1.06
C ILE A 57 -1.06 4.55 -0.78
N GLN A 58 -1.19 5.83 -1.10
CA GLN A 58 -2.43 6.56 -0.91
C GLN A 58 -3.56 5.99 -1.76
N ALA A 59 -3.28 5.69 -3.04
CA ALA A 59 -4.27 5.09 -3.93
C ALA A 59 -4.73 3.71 -3.42
N ILE A 60 -3.80 2.90 -2.92
CA ILE A 60 -4.12 1.58 -2.36
C ILE A 60 -4.96 1.73 -1.09
N ALA A 61 -4.58 2.64 -0.21
CA ALA A 61 -5.34 2.89 1.02
C ALA A 61 -6.77 3.30 0.70
N GLU A 62 -6.96 4.20 -0.25
CA GLU A 62 -8.28 4.63 -0.71
C GLU A 62 -9.07 3.47 -1.29
N GLY A 63 -8.41 2.62 -2.09
CA GLY A 63 -9.04 1.41 -2.65
C GLY A 63 -9.47 0.42 -1.59
N LEU A 64 -8.79 0.40 -0.45
CA LEU A 64 -9.15 -0.40 0.71
C LEU A 64 -10.17 0.28 1.63
N GLY A 65 -10.47 1.55 1.39
CA GLY A 65 -11.33 2.33 2.27
C GLY A 65 -10.65 2.70 3.59
N MET A 66 -9.33 2.86 3.58
CA MET A 66 -8.50 3.07 4.77
C MET A 66 -7.61 4.28 4.59
N THR A 67 -6.94 4.69 5.67
CA THR A 67 -5.93 5.75 5.63
C THR A 67 -4.54 5.14 5.51
N VAL A 68 -3.55 5.95 5.07
CA VAL A 68 -2.19 5.45 4.76
C VAL A 68 -1.47 4.87 5.98
N ASP A 69 -1.78 5.34 7.18
CA ASP A 69 -1.16 4.86 8.41
C ASP A 69 -1.49 3.40 8.75
N ILE A 70 -2.58 2.88 8.20
CA ILE A 70 -2.91 1.46 8.34
C ILE A 70 -1.90 0.61 7.56
N ILE A 71 -1.44 1.11 6.42
CA ILE A 71 -0.45 0.41 5.60
C ILE A 71 0.94 0.55 6.23
N ASP A 72 1.30 1.78 6.62
CA ASP A 72 2.58 2.04 7.26
C ASP A 72 2.41 3.08 8.36
N PRO A 73 2.56 2.69 9.64
CA PRO A 73 2.43 3.62 10.75
C PRO A 73 3.35 4.84 10.69
N ALA A 74 4.49 4.72 9.98
CA ALA A 74 5.40 5.86 9.79
C ALA A 74 4.75 6.98 8.98
N LEU A 75 3.63 6.72 8.30
CA LEU A 75 2.89 7.71 7.52
C LEU A 75 1.73 8.33 8.30
N ALA A 76 1.62 8.05 9.59
CA ALA A 76 0.52 8.55 10.42
C ALA A 76 0.43 10.08 10.40
N ASP A 77 1.57 10.77 10.31
CA ASP A 77 1.61 12.23 10.29
C ASP A 77 0.97 12.83 9.04
N LEU A 78 0.81 12.05 7.98
CA LEU A 78 0.20 12.52 6.73
C LEU A 78 -1.33 12.43 6.78
N ALA A 79 -1.89 11.55 7.61
CA ALA A 79 -3.33 11.37 7.69
C ALA A 79 -4.06 12.64 8.17
N PRO A 80 -3.57 13.37 9.18
CA PRO A 80 -4.21 14.62 9.61
C PRO A 80 -4.21 15.72 8.53
N LEU A 81 -3.16 15.78 7.69
CA LEU A 81 -3.08 16.79 6.63
C LEU A 81 -4.22 16.61 5.63
N LYS A 82 -4.57 15.38 5.33
CA LYS A 82 -5.66 15.07 4.43
C LYS A 82 -7.00 15.55 4.95
N ARG A 83 -7.16 15.61 6.27
CA ARG A 83 -8.40 16.07 6.92
C ARG A 83 -8.54 17.59 6.93
N LEU A 84 -7.43 18.30 6.84
CA LEU A 84 -7.43 19.77 6.84
C LEU A 84 -7.78 20.35 5.47
N THR A 85 -7.73 19.56 4.44
CA THR A 85 -8.06 19.98 3.09
C THR A 85 -9.44 19.49 2.69
#